data_85399b11f1155ec26923c9b7cc8f0672
#
_entry.id   85399b11f1155ec26923c9b7cc8f0672
#
_cell.length_a   1.000
_cell.length_b   1.000
_cell.length_c   1.000
_cell.angle_alpha   90.00
_cell.angle_beta   90.00
_cell.angle_gamma   90.00
#
_symmetry.space_group_name_H-M   'P 1'
#
loop_
_entity.id
_entity.type
_entity.pdbx_description
1 polymer ?
#
loop_
_entity_poly.entity_id
_entity_poly.type
_entity_poly.pdbx_seq_one_letter_code
_entity_poly.pdbx_strand_id
1 'polypeptide(L)'
;MANVNGRLSVHLTPRASRDQIEGWRDGALRVRVSAPPVDGRANEALIRVIAAALKIAPSRIRVVGGAAFRIKLLEVDGMSGTVVNRAITIQVNGVRRPTRSPAE
;
A
#
# COMPACT_ATOMS: atom_id res chain seq x y z
N MET A 1 -25.73 -10.12 1.75
CA MET A 1 -24.94 -9.00 1.68
C MET A 1 -23.61 -9.31 1.10
N ALA A 2 -23.23 -8.69 0.09
CA ALA A 2 -21.98 -8.98 -0.56
C ALA A 2 -20.80 -8.41 0.24
N ASN A 3 -19.72 -9.16 0.30
CA ASN A 3 -18.50 -8.65 0.88
C ASN A 3 -17.84 -7.74 -0.12
N VAL A 4 -17.30 -6.66 0.34
CA VAL A 4 -16.56 -5.74 -0.49
C VAL A 4 -15.09 -5.95 -0.22
N ASN A 5 -14.37 -6.39 -1.25
CA ASN A 5 -12.93 -6.60 -1.14
C ASN A 5 -12.26 -5.84 -2.26
N GLY A 6 -11.58 -4.79 -1.91
CA GLY A 6 -10.85 -3.99 -2.88
C GLY A 6 -9.51 -4.58 -3.19
N ARG A 7 -8.98 -4.24 -4.35
CA ARG A 7 -7.65 -4.70 -4.76
C ARG A 7 -6.74 -3.53 -5.03
N LEU A 8 -5.46 -3.75 -4.80
CA LEU A 8 -4.45 -2.72 -4.90
C LEU A 8 -3.20 -3.33 -5.53
N SER A 9 -2.76 -2.76 -6.65
CA SER A 9 -1.49 -3.17 -7.25
C SER A 9 -0.37 -2.37 -6.64
N VAL A 10 0.69 -3.05 -6.24
CA VAL A 10 1.82 -2.43 -5.56
C VAL A 10 3.13 -2.82 -6.25
N HIS A 11 3.96 -1.84 -6.51
CA HIS A 11 5.34 -2.09 -6.94
C HIS A 11 6.21 -2.03 -5.70
N LEU A 12 6.73 -3.18 -5.27
CA LEU A 12 7.47 -3.30 -4.03
C LEU A 12 8.97 -3.27 -4.26
N THR A 13 9.67 -2.41 -3.53
CA THR A 13 11.13 -2.37 -3.54
C THR A 13 11.62 -2.80 -2.16
N PRO A 14 12.22 -3.99 -2.05
CA PRO A 14 12.76 -4.47 -0.77
C PRO A 14 14.16 -3.91 -0.52
N ARG A 15 14.69 -4.15 0.67
CA ARG A 15 16.04 -3.76 1.09
C ARG A 15 16.27 -2.26 0.98
N ALA A 16 15.23 -1.48 1.15
CA ALA A 16 15.34 -0.03 1.17
C ALA A 16 15.86 0.43 2.53
N SER A 17 16.22 1.70 2.63
CA SER A 17 16.72 2.23 3.90
C SER A 17 15.61 2.33 4.94
N ARG A 18 14.36 2.42 4.52
CA ARG A 18 13.21 2.49 5.43
C ARG A 18 11.94 2.14 4.70
N ASP A 19 10.89 1.91 5.46
CA ASP A 19 9.57 1.64 4.91
C ASP A 19 8.91 2.96 4.53
N GLN A 20 8.40 3.03 3.30
CA GLN A 20 7.84 4.28 2.80
C GLN A 20 6.90 4.04 1.64
N ILE A 21 5.75 4.71 1.64
CA ILE A 21 4.86 4.75 0.48
C ILE A 21 5.30 5.95 -0.35
N GLU A 22 5.66 5.69 -1.60
CA GLU A 22 6.17 6.76 -2.44
C GLU A 22 5.12 7.44 -3.31
N GLY A 23 4.07 6.74 -3.67
CA GLY A 23 3.00 7.32 -4.48
C GLY A 23 2.64 6.43 -5.64
N TRP A 24 1.69 6.90 -6.45
CA TRP A 24 1.18 6.15 -7.59
C TRP A 24 2.05 6.33 -8.81
N ARG A 25 2.21 5.25 -9.56
CA ARG A 25 2.92 5.31 -10.82
C ARG A 25 2.45 4.18 -11.72
N ASP A 26 2.00 4.51 -12.92
CA ASP A 26 1.55 3.53 -13.91
C ASP A 26 0.50 2.57 -13.35
N GLY A 27 -0.41 3.09 -12.56
CA GLY A 27 -1.50 2.29 -12.02
C GLY A 27 -1.15 1.47 -10.80
N ALA A 28 0.07 1.55 -10.31
CA ALA A 28 0.49 0.81 -9.11
C ALA A 28 1.03 1.77 -8.07
N LEU A 29 0.85 1.40 -6.81
CA LEU A 29 1.40 2.16 -5.70
C LEU A 29 2.84 1.71 -5.47
N ARG A 30 3.76 2.64 -5.46
CA ARG A 30 5.18 2.33 -5.20
C ARG A 30 5.43 2.37 -3.71
N VAL A 31 5.93 1.27 -3.18
CA VAL A 31 6.22 1.12 -1.75
C VAL A 31 7.61 0.56 -1.58
N ARG A 32 8.38 1.15 -0.67
CA ARG A 32 9.68 0.64 -0.27
C ARG A 32 9.58 0.02 1.10
N VAL A 33 10.26 -1.09 1.31
CA VAL A 33 10.37 -1.70 2.64
C VAL A 33 11.82 -2.06 2.90
N SER A 34 12.23 -1.97 4.15
CA SER A 34 13.60 -2.31 4.52
C SER A 34 13.80 -3.81 4.60
N ALA A 35 12.73 -4.58 4.75
CA ALA A 35 12.83 -6.02 4.86
C ALA A 35 13.36 -6.67 3.59
N PRO A 36 14.09 -7.77 3.71
CA PRO A 36 14.61 -8.49 2.54
C PRO A 36 13.51 -9.32 1.87
N PRO A 37 13.65 -9.64 0.58
CA PRO A 37 12.63 -10.40 -0.14
C PRO A 37 12.82 -11.91 0.09
N VAL A 38 12.87 -12.32 1.34
CA VAL A 38 13.05 -13.72 1.70
C VAL A 38 12.01 -14.11 2.74
N ASP A 39 11.55 -15.35 2.66
CA ASP A 39 10.61 -15.94 3.63
C ASP A 39 9.38 -15.08 3.89
N GLY A 40 8.90 -14.38 2.88
CA GLY A 40 7.71 -13.55 3.00
C GLY A 40 7.90 -12.28 3.81
N ARG A 41 9.13 -11.93 4.20
CA ARG A 41 9.37 -10.77 5.06
C ARG A 41 8.99 -9.45 4.39
N ALA A 42 9.37 -9.27 3.12
CA ALA A 42 9.02 -8.04 2.42
C ALA A 42 7.51 -7.93 2.24
N ASN A 43 6.82 -9.05 1.97
CA ASN A 43 5.37 -9.04 1.84
C ASN A 43 4.70 -8.70 3.16
N GLU A 44 5.20 -9.22 4.28
CA GLU A 44 4.67 -8.90 5.60
C GLU A 44 4.87 -7.43 5.93
N ALA A 45 6.05 -6.90 5.62
CA ALA A 45 6.34 -5.49 5.84
C ALA A 45 5.41 -4.61 4.99
N LEU A 46 5.19 -5.01 3.74
CA LEU A 46 4.28 -4.30 2.85
C LEU A 46 2.87 -4.25 3.44
N ILE A 47 2.38 -5.39 3.92
CA ILE A 47 1.05 -5.45 4.52
C ILE A 47 0.96 -4.51 5.71
N ARG A 48 1.98 -4.48 6.57
CA ARG A 48 1.97 -3.57 7.72
C ARG A 48 1.95 -2.10 7.30
N VAL A 49 2.72 -1.75 6.28
CA VAL A 49 2.77 -0.37 5.79
C VAL A 49 1.39 0.06 5.26
N ILE A 50 0.78 -0.80 4.44
CA ILE A 50 -0.53 -0.49 3.86
C ILE A 50 -1.61 -0.46 4.96
N ALA A 51 -1.57 -1.40 5.89
CA ALA A 51 -2.55 -1.44 6.98
C ALA A 51 -2.48 -0.17 7.82
N ALA A 52 -1.27 0.30 8.10
CA ALA A 52 -1.10 1.55 8.86
C ALA A 52 -1.67 2.75 8.08
N ALA A 53 -1.44 2.78 6.77
CA ALA A 53 -1.95 3.86 5.94
C ALA A 53 -3.47 3.85 5.88
N LEU A 54 -4.07 2.67 5.83
CA LEU A 54 -5.52 2.52 5.79
C LEU A 54 -6.16 2.55 7.18
N LYS A 55 -5.35 2.46 8.22
CA LYS A 55 -5.81 2.45 9.62
C LYS A 55 -6.69 1.24 9.90
N ILE A 56 -6.26 0.08 9.41
CA ILE A 56 -6.97 -1.19 9.62
C ILE A 56 -5.98 -2.23 10.13
N ALA A 57 -6.52 -3.35 10.59
CA ALA A 57 -5.69 -4.46 11.05
C ALA A 57 -4.97 -5.11 9.86
N PRO A 58 -3.71 -5.49 10.01
CA PRO A 58 -2.98 -6.15 8.92
C PRO A 58 -3.63 -7.45 8.45
N SER A 59 -4.36 -8.13 9.33
CA SER A 59 -5.03 -9.39 8.98
C SER A 59 -6.11 -9.21 7.91
N ARG A 60 -6.53 -7.98 7.64
CA ARG A 60 -7.52 -7.70 6.61
C ARG A 60 -6.91 -7.55 5.22
N ILE A 61 -5.59 -7.68 5.10
CA ILE A 61 -4.89 -7.50 3.84
C ILE A 61 -4.18 -8.79 3.49
N ARG A 62 -4.29 -9.21 2.23
CA ARG A 62 -3.63 -10.42 1.75
C ARG A 62 -2.96 -10.15 0.41
N VAL A 63 -1.86 -10.83 0.16
CA VAL A 63 -1.24 -10.85 -1.16
C VAL A 63 -1.93 -11.95 -1.95
N VAL A 64 -2.67 -11.58 -2.98
CA VAL A 64 -3.44 -12.55 -3.78
C VAL A 64 -2.83 -12.79 -5.15
N GLY A 65 -1.79 -12.06 -5.52
CA GLY A 65 -1.09 -12.28 -6.77
C GLY A 65 0.31 -11.71 -6.71
N GLY A 66 1.22 -12.27 -7.51
CA GLY A 66 2.57 -11.75 -7.63
C GLY A 66 3.43 -11.90 -6.40
N ALA A 67 3.16 -12.89 -5.53
CA ALA A 67 3.88 -12.99 -4.27
C ALA A 67 5.40 -13.08 -4.45
N ALA A 68 5.87 -13.68 -5.53
CA ALA A 68 7.30 -13.82 -5.80
C ALA A 68 7.87 -12.73 -6.70
N PHE A 69 7.06 -11.76 -7.09
CA PHE A 69 7.48 -10.74 -8.03
C PHE A 69 7.43 -9.36 -7.39
N ARG A 70 8.00 -8.38 -8.07
CA ARG A 70 7.99 -7.00 -7.57
C ARG A 70 6.60 -6.39 -7.61
N ILE A 71 5.80 -6.75 -8.60
CA ILE A 71 4.42 -6.27 -8.67
C ILE A 71 3.55 -7.22 -7.89
N LYS A 72 2.93 -6.71 -6.83
CA LYS A 72 2.08 -7.47 -5.95
C LYS A 72 0.64 -7.04 -6.12
N LEU A 73 -0.27 -7.98 -6.02
CA LEU A 73 -1.69 -7.64 -5.97
C LEU A 73 -2.19 -7.94 -4.56
N LEU A 74 -2.65 -6.91 -3.89
CA LEU A 74 -3.20 -7.04 -2.54
C LEU A 74 -4.71 -7.00 -2.59
N GLU A 75 -5.32 -7.72 -1.68
CA GLU A 75 -6.77 -7.65 -1.49
C GLU A 75 -7.04 -7.18 -0.07
N VAL A 76 -7.94 -6.20 0.06
CA VAL A 76 -8.28 -5.59 1.34
C VAL A 76 -9.72 -5.93 1.68
N ASP A 77 -9.93 -6.67 2.75
CA ASP A 77 -11.27 -7.05 3.17
C ASP A 77 -12.05 -5.85 3.69
N GLY A 78 -13.28 -5.72 3.23
CA GLY A 78 -14.20 -4.72 3.76
C GLY A 78 -14.04 -3.32 3.22
N MET A 79 -13.15 -3.12 2.23
CA MET A 79 -12.99 -1.81 1.60
C MET A 79 -13.02 -1.98 0.09
N SER A 80 -13.79 -1.16 -0.60
CA SER A 80 -13.79 -1.20 -2.07
C SER A 80 -12.49 -0.63 -2.62
N GLY A 81 -12.21 -0.93 -3.88
CA GLY A 81 -11.02 -0.39 -4.54
C GLY A 81 -11.00 1.13 -4.54
N THR A 82 -12.17 1.75 -4.73
CA THR A 82 -12.27 3.21 -4.71
C THR A 82 -11.91 3.77 -3.35
N VAL A 83 -12.40 3.14 -2.27
CA VAL A 83 -12.11 3.59 -0.91
C VAL A 83 -10.63 3.41 -0.60
N VAL A 84 -10.06 2.27 -0.99
CA VAL A 84 -8.62 2.00 -0.78
C VAL A 84 -7.79 3.07 -1.49
N ASN A 85 -8.09 3.32 -2.77
CA ASN A 85 -7.34 4.31 -3.54
C ASN A 85 -7.43 5.69 -2.92
N ARG A 86 -8.62 6.07 -2.48
CA ARG A 86 -8.82 7.39 -1.88
C ARG A 86 -8.04 7.53 -0.58
N ALA A 87 -8.11 6.51 0.28
CA ALA A 87 -7.44 6.55 1.56
C ALA A 87 -5.91 6.63 1.39
N ILE A 88 -5.36 5.84 0.46
CA ILE A 88 -3.93 5.86 0.18
C ILE A 88 -3.53 7.22 -0.40
N THR A 89 -4.29 7.76 -1.33
CA THR A 89 -3.98 9.03 -1.96
C THR A 89 -3.96 10.16 -0.92
N ILE A 90 -4.91 10.15 0.00
CA ILE A 90 -4.94 11.13 1.08
C ILE A 90 -3.69 11.02 1.94
N GLN A 91 -3.28 9.80 2.28
CA GLN A 91 -2.09 9.58 3.09
C GLN A 91 -0.83 10.11 2.40
N VAL A 92 -0.68 9.79 1.13
CA VAL A 92 0.49 10.22 0.36
C VAL A 92 0.53 11.75 0.27
N ASN A 93 -0.60 12.37 -0.08
CA ASN A 93 -0.65 13.82 -0.23
C ASN A 93 -0.57 14.53 1.11
N GLY A 94 -1.17 13.95 2.13
CA GLY A 94 -1.13 14.55 3.46
C GLY A 94 0.26 14.62 4.04
N VAL A 95 1.09 13.63 3.71
CA VAL A 95 2.45 13.63 4.20
C VAL A 95 3.24 14.80 3.64
N ARG A 96 2.89 15.17 2.42
CA ARG A 96 3.61 16.20 1.83
C ARG A 96 3.03 17.49 1.84
N ARG A 97 2.04 17.74 2.28
CA ARG A 97 1.42 18.89 2.19
C ARG A 97 1.88 19.86 2.90
N PRO A 98 2.21 20.41 3.00
CA PRO A 98 2.29 21.37 3.66
C PRO A 98 2.01 22.57 3.04
N THR A 99 1.81 22.82 2.84
CA THR A 99 1.52 23.59 2.50
C THR A 99 1.06 24.29 1.69
N ARG A 100 0.83 24.56 1.45
CA ARG A 100 0.44 25.12 0.64
C ARG A 100 -0.46 25.54 0.36
N SER A 101 -0.78 25.99 0.57
CA SER A 101 -1.66 26.28 0.16
C SER A 101 -1.94 26.88 -0.65
N PRO A 102 -2.32 27.00 -1.03
CA PRO A 102 -2.63 27.45 -1.97
C PRO A 102 -3.12 28.46 -2.27
N ALA A 103 -3.22 28.55 -1.94
CA ALA A 103 -3.61 29.28 -2.31
C ALA A 103 -3.33 30.08 -2.56
N GLU A 104 -3.07 29.97 -2.36
CA GLU A 104 -2.83 30.34 -2.72
C GLU A 104 -2.84 30.81 -3.10
#